data_59ab272aef51f9f83cf251a3531c8f8e
#
_entry.id   59ab272aef51f9f83cf251a3531c8f8e
#
_cell.length_a   1.000
_cell.length_b   1.000
_cell.length_c   1.000
_cell.angle_alpha   90.00
_cell.angle_beta   90.00
_cell.angle_gamma   90.00
#
_symmetry.space_group_name_H-M   'P 1'
#
loop_
_entity.id
_entity.type
_entity.pdbx_description
1 polymer ?
#
loop_
_entity_poly.entity_id
_entity_poly.type
_entity_poly.pdbx_seq_one_letter_code
_entity_poly.pdbx_strand_id
1 'polypeptide(L)'
;MIAFLPKNHSLINKQETGQYIYIYSFLFDELFSIEIGNDTPVTLTWSKNDSSLYFACIKSSPKIDEDEWKDVIQYRENSLRQKAVIYQIHFNFNDRVLSTETNIIRNLSLLIGKLVYVSFSEKLIFSSVSQLIEDMNDFELYSIDLRNSTAEPSRLTYNEGLEFQLQVSNDGQYLLFRMLSLGSNKELFNHTQYRLYSLNLIDNKLTRLAEHFEGNINQYAMKSDSSIYILGQLGTEVHVYSQDLSMKDLVYHNGWNGTYELIACSRKNQSIAFVYSSFERSMEIYLINDITELKSAQSITDENQLITERNLPKIEVYSWKNDDDHRTIEGILHYPPEKFQSKNLPLLVFIHGGPYWASLNSLDLGWYQWTTLAASQGWLVLEPNYRGSTGYGDQFLNEIRYKPLSRPGKDILYGIDQLIKDGIVDRNRLAIGGYSYGGFLTNWLITQTKRFNAALSGAGVVDFTSAWATMDLPILLGYLFGELPWKIPHTYLNESPIYQLDRVCTPTHIVTGEKDVRVPAAQSYMLERGLHFRNIPVKLITFPKEGHSLRNNPWHGKIKVREELKWLQKYGNQSCTQHVESTRNHSIRQELTYYFLFLFFFIM
;
A
#
# COMPACT_ATOMS: atom_id res chain seq x y z
N MET A 1 -3.40 18.98 23.60
CA MET A 1 -3.96 19.35 22.26
C MET A 1 -3.57 18.30 21.24
N ILE A 2 -4.42 18.09 20.23
CA ILE A 2 -4.10 17.27 19.04
C ILE A 2 -4.11 18.19 17.84
N ALA A 3 -3.05 18.16 17.02
CA ALA A 3 -3.00 18.86 15.75
C ALA A 3 -3.05 17.85 14.60
N PHE A 4 -3.77 18.14 13.53
CA PHE A 4 -3.87 17.28 12.37
C PHE A 4 -4.02 18.07 11.06
N LEU A 5 -3.60 17.43 9.99
CA LEU A 5 -3.75 17.92 8.63
C LEU A 5 -4.91 17.20 7.96
N PRO A 6 -5.85 17.90 7.32
CA PRO A 6 -6.94 17.25 6.61
C PRO A 6 -6.41 16.52 5.38
N LYS A 7 -6.81 15.26 5.19
CA LYS A 7 -6.43 14.48 4.00
C LYS A 7 -7.14 14.91 2.73
N ASN A 8 -8.33 15.54 2.84
CA ASN A 8 -9.13 16.00 1.69
C ASN A 8 -10.00 17.20 2.08
N HIS A 9 -10.00 18.25 1.28
CA HIS A 9 -10.84 19.44 1.42
C HIS A 9 -12.36 19.20 1.24
N SER A 10 -12.81 17.98 0.93
CA SER A 10 -14.21 17.72 0.57
C SER A 10 -15.19 17.67 1.75
N LEU A 11 -14.69 17.65 2.98
CA LEU A 11 -15.53 17.57 4.19
C LEU A 11 -15.75 18.92 4.90
N ILE A 12 -15.06 19.95 4.50
CA ILE A 12 -15.14 21.29 5.11
C ILE A 12 -15.56 22.29 4.02
N ASN A 13 -16.52 23.11 4.32
CA ASN A 13 -17.21 24.09 3.45
C ASN A 13 -16.47 24.47 2.16
N LYS A 14 -17.13 24.28 1.01
CA LYS A 14 -16.65 24.55 -0.36
C LYS A 14 -16.21 26.00 -0.68
N GLN A 15 -16.13 26.90 0.30
CA GLN A 15 -15.83 28.34 0.10
C GLN A 15 -14.43 28.77 0.56
N GLU A 16 -13.67 27.90 1.24
CA GLU A 16 -12.34 28.28 1.73
C GLU A 16 -11.25 27.89 0.72
N THR A 17 -10.53 28.87 0.21
CA THR A 17 -9.46 28.69 -0.79
C THR A 17 -8.08 28.48 -0.15
N GLY A 18 -7.95 28.54 1.18
CA GLY A 18 -6.71 28.41 1.95
C GLY A 18 -6.43 26.99 2.44
N GLN A 19 -5.18 26.72 2.84
CA GLN A 19 -4.78 25.51 3.55
C GLN A 19 -4.86 25.75 5.06
N TYR A 20 -5.27 24.72 5.82
CA TYR A 20 -5.51 24.84 7.25
C TYR A 20 -4.80 23.73 8.04
N ILE A 21 -4.34 24.08 9.26
CA ILE A 21 -4.01 23.12 10.32
C ILE A 21 -5.15 23.15 11.32
N TYR A 22 -5.66 21.97 11.69
CA TYR A 22 -6.73 21.83 12.69
C TYR A 22 -6.12 21.41 14.02
N ILE A 23 -6.58 22.04 15.10
CA ILE A 23 -6.13 21.77 16.46
C ILE A 23 -7.35 21.56 17.34
N TYR A 24 -7.45 20.37 17.92
CA TYR A 24 -8.45 20.08 18.93
C TYR A 24 -7.87 20.24 20.32
N SER A 25 -8.53 21.03 21.14
CA SER A 25 -8.16 21.25 22.55
C SER A 25 -9.06 20.46 23.49
N PHE A 26 -8.51 19.49 24.20
CA PHE A 26 -9.24 18.78 25.26
C PHE A 26 -9.61 19.67 26.45
N LEU A 27 -8.90 20.78 26.66
CA LEU A 27 -9.17 21.69 27.76
C LEU A 27 -10.45 22.50 27.53
N PHE A 28 -10.70 22.87 26.28
CA PHE A 28 -11.83 23.72 25.89
C PHE A 28 -12.95 22.93 25.21
N ASP A 29 -12.68 21.68 24.84
CA ASP A 29 -13.55 20.84 24.00
C ASP A 29 -13.91 21.53 22.66
N GLU A 30 -12.91 22.19 22.07
CA GLU A 30 -13.07 23.00 20.86
C GLU A 30 -12.06 22.64 19.77
N LEU A 31 -12.51 22.79 18.52
CA LEU A 31 -11.70 22.64 17.33
C LEU A 31 -11.33 24.02 16.76
N PHE A 32 -10.05 24.31 16.70
CA PHE A 32 -9.50 25.53 16.09
C PHE A 32 -8.94 25.23 14.71
N SER A 33 -9.13 26.16 13.77
CA SER A 33 -8.49 26.12 12.45
C SER A 33 -7.51 27.28 12.32
N ILE A 34 -6.31 26.99 11.83
CA ILE A 34 -5.25 27.97 11.59
C ILE A 34 -4.98 27.98 10.09
N GLU A 35 -5.20 29.12 9.48
CA GLU A 35 -4.89 29.32 8.06
C GLU A 35 -3.38 29.47 7.87
N ILE A 36 -2.82 28.70 6.92
CA ILE A 36 -1.38 28.66 6.62
C ILE A 36 -1.07 29.16 5.19
N GLY A 37 -2.04 29.82 4.56
CA GLY A 37 -1.89 30.37 3.20
C GLY A 37 -2.03 29.29 2.10
N ASN A 38 -1.24 29.45 1.03
CA ASN A 38 -1.34 28.58 -0.16
C ASN A 38 -0.33 27.44 -0.19
N ASP A 39 0.58 27.37 0.79
CA ASP A 39 1.60 26.33 0.85
C ASP A 39 1.00 25.01 1.33
N THR A 40 1.42 23.87 0.76
CA THR A 40 0.88 22.55 1.11
C THR A 40 1.57 21.99 2.34
N PRO A 41 0.87 21.82 3.49
CA PRO A 41 1.46 21.24 4.69
C PRO A 41 1.65 19.73 4.51
N VAL A 42 2.85 19.23 4.90
CA VAL A 42 3.21 17.81 4.74
C VAL A 42 3.42 17.08 6.06
N THR A 43 3.88 17.77 7.09
CA THR A 43 4.18 17.16 8.39
C THR A 43 4.14 18.20 9.50
N LEU A 44 3.88 17.73 10.73
CA LEU A 44 3.88 18.58 11.93
C LEU A 44 4.43 17.83 13.15
N THR A 45 4.94 18.58 14.14
CA THR A 45 5.40 18.08 15.43
C THR A 45 5.25 19.14 16.53
N TRP A 46 4.87 18.71 17.75
CA TRP A 46 4.77 19.58 18.91
C TRP A 46 6.13 19.80 19.57
N SER A 47 6.33 20.99 20.16
CA SER A 47 7.36 21.21 21.17
C SER A 47 7.05 20.40 22.44
N LYS A 48 8.06 20.20 23.31
CA LYS A 48 7.90 19.40 24.54
C LYS A 48 6.78 19.91 25.46
N ASN A 49 6.57 21.22 25.50
CA ASN A 49 5.62 21.88 26.41
C ASN A 49 4.27 22.18 25.77
N ASP A 50 4.02 21.66 24.57
CA ASP A 50 2.82 21.96 23.76
C ASP A 50 2.56 23.48 23.54
N SER A 51 3.59 24.33 23.77
CA SER A 51 3.50 25.78 23.57
C SER A 51 3.76 26.20 22.13
N SER A 52 4.35 25.32 21.34
CA SER A 52 4.65 25.57 19.92
C SER A 52 4.39 24.33 19.09
N LEU A 53 3.91 24.57 17.87
CA LEU A 53 3.77 23.57 16.83
C LEU A 53 4.74 23.92 15.69
N TYR A 54 5.61 22.97 15.34
CA TYR A 54 6.43 23.07 14.13
C TYR A 54 5.76 22.30 13.01
N PHE A 55 5.73 22.87 11.81
CA PHE A 55 5.21 22.19 10.63
C PHE A 55 6.01 22.56 9.40
N ALA A 56 6.02 21.66 8.42
CA ALA A 56 6.68 21.90 7.14
C ALA A 56 5.65 21.94 6.02
N CYS A 57 5.86 22.89 5.12
CA CYS A 57 5.08 23.01 3.89
C CYS A 57 5.99 22.88 2.67
N ILE A 58 5.43 22.34 1.59
CA ILE A 58 6.02 22.50 0.25
C ILE A 58 5.51 23.83 -0.29
N LYS A 59 6.46 24.71 -0.67
CA LYS A 59 6.13 25.96 -1.33
C LYS A 59 5.47 25.67 -2.68
N SER A 60 4.37 26.34 -2.94
CA SER A 60 3.86 26.44 -4.30
C SER A 60 4.99 26.99 -5.20
N SER A 61 5.27 26.30 -6.30
CA SER A 61 6.26 26.77 -7.27
C SER A 61 5.92 28.21 -7.65
N PRO A 62 6.92 29.12 -7.71
CA PRO A 62 6.66 30.43 -8.28
C PRO A 62 6.05 30.21 -9.67
N LYS A 63 4.97 30.93 -9.96
CA LYS A 63 4.40 30.92 -11.29
C LYS A 63 5.54 31.21 -12.27
N ILE A 64 5.81 30.29 -13.18
CA ILE A 64 6.67 30.54 -14.34
C ILE A 64 6.07 31.78 -15.02
N ASP A 65 6.91 32.60 -15.59
CA ASP A 65 6.47 33.80 -16.33
C ASP A 65 5.29 33.42 -17.23
N GLU A 66 4.06 33.74 -16.73
CA GLU A 66 2.81 33.30 -17.37
C GLU A 66 2.68 33.94 -18.76
N ASP A 67 3.44 35.03 -19.03
CA ASP A 67 3.39 35.74 -20.32
C ASP A 67 4.19 34.99 -21.41
N GLU A 68 5.25 34.26 -21.06
CA GLU A 68 6.07 33.54 -22.03
C GLU A 68 5.64 32.06 -22.18
N TRP A 69 5.44 31.33 -21.08
CA TRP A 69 5.16 29.89 -21.10
C TRP A 69 3.68 29.52 -21.00
N LYS A 70 2.83 30.44 -20.50
CA LYS A 70 1.38 30.22 -20.28
C LYS A 70 1.12 28.94 -19.45
N ASP A 71 0.52 27.93 -20.07
CA ASP A 71 0.21 26.64 -19.47
C ASP A 71 1.20 25.52 -19.84
N VAL A 72 2.26 25.86 -20.59
CA VAL A 72 3.29 24.88 -20.99
C VAL A 72 4.22 24.59 -19.81
N ILE A 73 4.51 23.32 -19.58
CA ILE A 73 5.37 22.85 -18.49
C ILE A 73 6.60 22.16 -19.06
N GLN A 74 7.80 22.61 -18.67
CA GLN A 74 9.00 21.87 -18.95
C GLN A 74 9.10 20.67 -18.02
N TYR A 75 9.08 19.47 -18.61
CA TYR A 75 9.13 18.22 -17.85
C TYR A 75 10.37 18.16 -16.94
N ARG A 76 10.18 17.76 -15.67
CA ARG A 76 11.18 17.67 -14.57
C ARG A 76 11.69 19.02 -14.01
N GLU A 77 11.64 20.12 -14.73
CA GLU A 77 12.17 21.40 -14.21
C GLU A 77 11.37 21.91 -13.01
N ASN A 78 10.05 21.72 -13.02
CA ASN A 78 9.20 22.12 -11.89
C ASN A 78 9.44 21.30 -10.63
N SER A 79 9.80 20.01 -10.74
CA SER A 79 10.11 19.17 -9.58
C SER A 79 11.41 19.60 -8.88
N LEU A 80 12.40 20.06 -9.65
CA LEU A 80 13.67 20.57 -9.11
C LEU A 80 13.55 21.93 -8.38
N ARG A 81 12.42 22.63 -8.57
CA ARG A 81 12.18 23.96 -7.96
C ARG A 81 11.36 23.89 -6.68
N GLN A 82 10.82 22.73 -6.32
CA GLN A 82 10.07 22.61 -5.08
C GLN A 82 11.00 22.81 -3.88
N LYS A 83 10.60 23.68 -2.98
CA LYS A 83 11.32 24.00 -1.75
C LYS A 83 10.41 23.73 -0.57
N ALA A 84 10.98 23.29 0.53
CA ALA A 84 10.23 23.19 1.78
C ALA A 84 10.49 24.40 2.67
N VAL A 85 9.48 24.76 3.45
CA VAL A 85 9.60 25.79 4.49
C VAL A 85 9.15 25.20 5.80
N ILE A 86 9.93 25.42 6.85
CA ILE A 86 9.54 25.07 8.19
C ILE A 86 9.02 26.31 8.89
N TYR A 87 7.85 26.17 9.48
CA TYR A 87 7.16 27.18 10.26
C TYR A 87 7.06 26.77 11.73
N GLN A 88 6.93 27.75 12.59
CA GLN A 88 6.57 27.60 13.99
C GLN A 88 5.30 28.40 14.28
N ILE A 89 4.35 27.80 14.94
CA ILE A 89 3.19 28.47 15.53
C ILE A 89 3.41 28.51 17.04
N HIS A 90 3.41 29.70 17.61
CA HIS A 90 3.35 29.92 19.05
C HIS A 90 1.91 30.05 19.50
N PHE A 91 1.56 29.37 20.61
CA PHE A 91 0.24 29.41 21.22
C PHE A 91 0.28 30.22 22.50
N ASN A 92 -0.50 31.28 22.58
CA ASN A 92 -0.72 32.05 23.79
C ASN A 92 -2.17 31.85 24.25
N PHE A 93 -2.33 31.33 25.46
CA PHE A 93 -3.62 31.09 26.10
C PHE A 93 -3.87 32.18 27.15
N ASN A 94 -4.65 33.19 26.82
CA ASN A 94 -5.11 34.21 27.73
C ASN A 94 -6.63 34.20 27.81
N ASP A 95 -7.20 34.00 29.01
CA ASP A 95 -8.64 34.10 29.30
C ASP A 95 -9.56 33.31 28.34
N ARG A 96 -9.19 32.08 28.00
CA ARG A 96 -9.89 31.18 27.04
C ARG A 96 -9.81 31.62 25.56
N VAL A 97 -9.00 32.62 25.25
CA VAL A 97 -8.76 33.02 23.86
C VAL A 97 -7.43 32.43 23.40
N LEU A 98 -7.48 31.65 22.34
CA LEU A 98 -6.29 31.14 21.66
C LEU A 98 -5.81 32.22 20.68
N SER A 99 -4.65 32.83 20.97
CA SER A 99 -3.94 33.65 19.99
C SER A 99 -2.73 32.88 19.45
N THR A 100 -2.44 33.05 18.18
CA THR A 100 -1.34 32.35 17.51
C THR A 100 -0.45 33.34 16.79
N GLU A 101 0.84 33.10 16.86
CA GLU A 101 1.87 33.80 16.08
C GLU A 101 2.61 32.79 15.23
N THR A 102 2.66 33.01 13.90
CA THR A 102 3.32 32.11 12.96
C THR A 102 4.60 32.73 12.43
N ASN A 103 5.71 32.02 12.62
CA ASN A 103 7.05 32.46 12.23
C ASN A 103 7.68 31.45 11.25
N ILE A 104 8.42 31.96 10.25
CA ILE A 104 9.25 31.11 9.38
C ILE A 104 10.54 30.81 10.12
N ILE A 105 10.80 29.51 10.32
CA ILE A 105 12.04 29.02 10.94
C ILE A 105 13.12 28.84 9.87
N ARG A 106 12.78 28.19 8.73
CA ARG A 106 13.79 27.86 7.71
C ARG A 106 13.17 27.67 6.31
N ASN A 107 13.84 28.21 5.31
CA ASN A 107 13.63 27.81 3.90
C ASN A 107 14.68 26.75 3.56
N LEU A 108 14.24 25.66 2.94
CA LEU A 108 15.08 24.52 2.59
C LEU A 108 15.05 24.26 1.09
N SER A 109 16.19 23.81 0.58
CA SER A 109 16.31 23.24 -0.77
C SER A 109 15.88 21.77 -0.83
N LEU A 110 15.71 21.10 0.32
CA LEU A 110 15.30 19.72 0.49
C LEU A 110 13.79 19.64 0.69
N LEU A 111 13.17 18.60 0.17
CA LEU A 111 11.80 18.24 0.54
C LEU A 111 11.81 17.49 1.88
N ILE A 112 10.77 17.69 2.66
CA ILE A 112 10.63 17.09 3.98
C ILE A 112 9.55 16.01 3.96
N GLY A 113 9.89 14.80 4.43
CA GLY A 113 8.94 13.73 4.69
C GLY A 113 8.31 13.85 6.08
N LYS A 114 8.97 13.35 7.11
CA LYS A 114 8.51 13.40 8.50
C LYS A 114 9.39 14.34 9.33
N LEU A 115 8.76 15.15 10.18
CA LEU A 115 9.42 16.10 11.10
C LEU A 115 9.21 15.67 12.55
N VAL A 116 10.25 15.73 13.38
CA VAL A 116 10.20 15.52 14.84
C VAL A 116 11.04 16.57 15.59
N TYR A 117 10.58 16.95 16.78
CA TYR A 117 11.27 17.89 17.65
C TYR A 117 12.07 17.16 18.75
N VAL A 118 13.33 17.55 18.93
CA VAL A 118 14.24 17.01 19.96
C VAL A 118 14.45 18.05 21.05
N SER A 119 13.77 17.86 22.17
CA SER A 119 13.77 18.84 23.28
C SER A 119 15.10 19.00 23.99
N PHE A 120 15.90 17.92 24.08
CA PHE A 120 17.19 17.95 24.77
C PHE A 120 18.20 18.91 24.12
N SER A 121 18.21 18.95 22.80
CA SER A 121 19.17 19.74 22.01
C SER A 121 18.57 20.93 21.27
N GLU A 122 17.25 21.18 21.44
CA GLU A 122 16.48 22.18 20.67
C GLU A 122 16.70 22.07 19.16
N LYS A 123 16.58 20.85 18.65
CA LYS A 123 16.73 20.56 17.22
C LYS A 123 15.42 20.06 16.62
N LEU A 124 15.25 20.33 15.35
CA LEU A 124 14.30 19.62 14.50
C LEU A 124 15.06 18.57 13.70
N ILE A 125 14.54 17.34 13.68
CA ILE A 125 15.05 16.28 12.80
C ILE A 125 13.96 15.93 11.79
N PHE A 126 14.36 15.71 10.55
CA PHE A 126 13.45 15.33 9.49
C PHE A 126 14.07 14.30 8.55
N SER A 127 13.22 13.44 7.96
CA SER A 127 13.60 12.68 6.80
C SER A 127 13.48 13.56 5.56
N SER A 128 14.49 13.56 4.70
CA SER A 128 14.37 14.14 3.37
C SER A 128 13.56 13.19 2.48
N VAL A 129 13.07 13.71 1.37
CA VAL A 129 12.51 12.91 0.26
C VAL A 129 13.11 13.43 -1.02
N SER A 130 13.45 12.54 -1.94
CA SER A 130 13.98 12.93 -3.24
C SER A 130 12.95 13.73 -4.03
N GLN A 131 13.41 14.75 -4.72
CA GLN A 131 12.59 15.49 -5.69
C GLN A 131 12.33 14.66 -6.95
N LEU A 132 13.26 13.78 -7.29
CA LEU A 132 13.14 12.80 -8.37
C LEU A 132 13.19 11.41 -7.77
N ILE A 133 12.23 10.58 -8.12
CA ILE A 133 12.17 9.19 -7.63
C ILE A 133 13.40 8.37 -8.05
N GLU A 134 14.07 8.80 -9.11
CA GLU A 134 15.33 8.19 -9.54
C GLU A 134 16.52 8.48 -8.61
N ASP A 135 16.43 9.55 -7.79
CA ASP A 135 17.50 9.97 -6.89
C ASP A 135 17.21 9.47 -5.45
N MET A 136 17.20 8.15 -5.27
CA MET A 136 16.93 7.51 -3.96
C MET A 136 17.97 7.86 -2.88
N ASN A 137 19.11 8.44 -3.25
CA ASN A 137 20.19 8.82 -2.32
C ASN A 137 19.84 9.99 -1.40
N ASP A 138 18.73 10.69 -1.65
CA ASP A 138 18.31 11.85 -0.85
C ASP A 138 17.41 11.49 0.34
N PHE A 139 17.05 10.22 0.52
CA PHE A 139 16.19 9.75 1.62
C PHE A 139 17.00 9.56 2.91
N GLU A 140 17.53 10.65 3.45
CA GLU A 140 18.38 10.63 4.62
C GLU A 140 17.79 11.48 5.73
N LEU A 141 18.31 11.31 6.95
CA LEU A 141 17.92 12.10 8.09
C LEU A 141 18.80 13.35 8.22
N TYR A 142 18.16 14.47 8.45
CA TYR A 142 18.80 15.77 8.65
C TYR A 142 18.35 16.39 9.96
N SER A 143 19.21 17.22 10.56
CA SER A 143 18.89 18.01 11.75
C SER A 143 19.13 19.50 11.52
N ILE A 144 18.27 20.33 12.16
CA ILE A 144 18.39 21.79 12.20
C ILE A 144 18.48 22.20 13.67
N ASP A 145 19.51 22.97 14.04
CA ASP A 145 19.61 23.59 15.37
C ASP A 145 18.76 24.86 15.42
N LEU A 146 17.76 24.89 16.28
CA LEU A 146 16.84 26.03 16.41
C LEU A 146 17.47 27.24 17.13
N ARG A 147 18.57 27.04 17.88
CA ARG A 147 19.32 28.12 18.56
C ARG A 147 20.17 28.93 17.58
N ASN A 148 20.45 28.38 16.39
CA ASN A 148 21.21 29.05 15.36
C ASN A 148 20.33 29.25 14.11
N SER A 149 19.86 30.48 13.92
CA SER A 149 18.94 30.83 12.82
C SER A 149 19.57 30.74 11.43
N THR A 150 20.90 30.67 11.32
CA THR A 150 21.62 30.63 10.03
C THR A 150 22.26 29.27 9.73
N ALA A 151 22.23 28.31 10.68
CA ALA A 151 22.82 27.00 10.47
C ALA A 151 22.12 26.24 9.34
N GLU A 152 22.89 25.70 8.41
CA GLU A 152 22.40 24.79 7.39
C GLU A 152 22.03 23.43 8.00
N PRO A 153 21.09 22.67 7.41
CA PRO A 153 20.77 21.33 7.87
C PRO A 153 21.98 20.41 7.84
N SER A 154 22.25 19.72 8.97
CA SER A 154 23.30 18.71 9.05
C SER A 154 22.74 17.33 8.80
N ARG A 155 23.37 16.57 7.88
CA ARG A 155 23.02 15.19 7.58
C ARG A 155 23.42 14.27 8.74
N LEU A 156 22.51 13.41 9.17
CA LEU A 156 22.70 12.48 10.29
C LEU A 156 22.96 11.05 9.85
N THR A 157 22.38 10.63 8.72
CA THR A 157 22.57 9.29 8.16
C THR A 157 23.26 9.33 6.82
N TYR A 158 24.02 8.28 6.51
CA TYR A 158 24.80 8.10 5.28
C TYR A 158 24.63 6.64 4.84
N ASN A 159 23.41 6.31 4.42
CA ASN A 159 23.06 4.96 4.01
C ASN A 159 22.25 5.01 2.71
N GLU A 160 21.87 3.87 2.16
CA GLU A 160 21.05 3.77 0.95
C GLU A 160 19.61 3.31 1.29
N GLY A 161 19.19 3.49 2.56
CA GLY A 161 17.88 3.09 3.06
C GLY A 161 16.85 4.20 2.99
N LEU A 162 15.59 3.81 3.15
CA LEU A 162 14.46 4.73 3.28
C LEU A 162 13.99 4.76 4.72
N GLU A 163 14.18 5.89 5.40
CA GLU A 163 13.81 6.06 6.80
C GLU A 163 12.37 6.55 6.96
N PHE A 164 11.60 5.82 7.77
CA PHE A 164 10.19 6.09 8.01
C PHE A 164 9.84 6.11 9.50
N GLN A 165 8.72 6.75 9.84
CA GLN A 165 8.13 6.72 11.18
C GLN A 165 9.08 7.17 12.30
N LEU A 166 9.63 8.36 12.14
CA LEU A 166 10.54 8.94 13.15
C LEU A 166 9.84 9.13 14.50
N GLN A 167 10.48 8.68 15.58
CA GLN A 167 10.11 8.96 16.96
C GLN A 167 11.37 9.29 17.78
N VAL A 168 11.26 10.26 18.67
CA VAL A 168 12.33 10.64 19.60
C VAL A 168 12.04 10.04 20.97
N SER A 169 13.05 9.49 21.64
CA SER A 169 12.95 9.01 23.02
C SER A 169 12.58 10.14 23.99
N ASN A 170 11.96 9.79 25.13
CA ASN A 170 11.47 10.78 26.08
C ASN A 170 12.60 11.65 26.70
N ASP A 171 13.81 11.08 26.80
CA ASP A 171 15.03 11.80 27.23
C ASP A 171 15.66 12.63 26.12
N GLY A 172 15.22 12.42 24.85
CA GLY A 172 15.74 13.12 23.68
C GLY A 172 17.07 12.58 23.16
N GLN A 173 17.60 11.49 23.72
CA GLN A 173 18.93 10.97 23.37
C GLN A 173 18.91 10.05 22.15
N TYR A 174 17.77 9.40 21.87
CA TYR A 174 17.64 8.45 20.77
C TYR A 174 16.57 8.89 19.78
N LEU A 175 16.90 8.77 18.50
CA LEU A 175 15.95 8.82 17.40
C LEU A 175 15.70 7.40 16.91
N LEU A 176 14.45 6.98 16.87
CA LEU A 176 14.04 5.70 16.34
C LEU A 176 13.35 5.88 14.99
N PHE A 177 13.58 4.92 14.10
CA PHE A 177 12.95 4.90 12.79
C PHE A 177 12.93 3.50 12.20
N ARG A 178 11.92 3.23 11.39
CA ARG A 178 11.92 2.06 10.52
C ARG A 178 12.68 2.39 9.24
N MET A 179 13.37 1.41 8.72
CA MET A 179 14.09 1.52 7.47
C MET A 179 13.83 0.30 6.61
N LEU A 180 13.62 0.52 5.32
CA LEU A 180 13.83 -0.49 4.29
C LEU A 180 15.33 -0.62 4.15
N SER A 181 15.86 -1.75 4.59
CA SER A 181 17.28 -1.90 4.78
C SER A 181 18.05 -2.11 3.49
N LEU A 182 19.27 -1.73 3.60
CA LEU A 182 20.42 -1.99 2.80
C LEU A 182 20.76 -3.45 2.70
N GLY A 183 20.88 -3.92 1.48
CA GLY A 183 21.73 -5.07 1.22
C GLY A 183 23.21 -4.67 1.37
N SER A 184 24.03 -5.62 1.75
CA SER A 184 25.48 -5.49 1.81
C SER A 184 26.16 -5.23 0.45
N ASN A 185 25.39 -5.19 -0.64
CA ASN A 185 25.85 -4.95 -2.00
C ASN A 185 25.38 -3.56 -2.44
N LYS A 186 26.26 -2.79 -3.07
CA LYS A 186 26.07 -1.46 -3.62
C LYS A 186 24.98 -1.35 -4.72
N GLU A 187 23.86 -2.05 -4.54
CA GLU A 187 22.72 -1.94 -5.45
C GLU A 187 21.87 -0.76 -4.99
N LEU A 188 21.54 0.13 -5.90
CA LEU A 188 20.79 1.39 -5.69
C LEU A 188 19.45 1.22 -4.98
N PHE A 189 18.90 0.03 -4.93
CA PHE A 189 17.65 -0.27 -4.28
C PHE A 189 17.63 -1.75 -3.88
N ASN A 190 17.58 -2.04 -2.61
CA ASN A 190 17.51 -3.41 -2.12
C ASN A 190 16.30 -3.55 -1.18
N HIS A 191 15.25 -4.21 -1.65
CA HIS A 191 14.09 -4.46 -0.81
C HIS A 191 14.38 -5.55 0.21
N THR A 192 14.13 -5.22 1.46
CA THR A 192 14.13 -6.17 2.58
C THR A 192 12.83 -6.01 3.36
N GLN A 193 12.65 -6.84 4.40
CA GLN A 193 11.64 -6.58 5.42
C GLN A 193 11.95 -5.22 6.08
N TYR A 194 10.93 -4.49 6.53
CA TYR A 194 11.17 -3.31 7.36
C TYR A 194 11.93 -3.70 8.62
N ARG A 195 13.00 -2.97 8.91
CA ARG A 195 13.84 -3.12 10.10
C ARG A 195 13.73 -1.88 10.99
N LEU A 196 13.98 -2.05 12.28
CA LEU A 196 13.94 -0.95 13.25
C LEU A 196 15.36 -0.58 13.68
N TYR A 197 15.63 0.72 13.70
CA TYR A 197 16.91 1.28 14.09
C TYR A 197 16.75 2.35 15.17
N SER A 198 17.77 2.50 16.00
CA SER A 198 17.96 3.63 16.88
C SER A 198 19.26 4.36 16.54
N LEU A 199 19.20 5.68 16.44
CA LEU A 199 20.34 6.57 16.30
C LEU A 199 20.53 7.31 17.62
N ASN A 200 21.67 7.11 18.28
CA ASN A 200 22.05 7.91 19.45
C ASN A 200 22.44 9.31 18.97
N LEU A 201 21.74 10.35 19.43
CA LEU A 201 21.92 11.73 19.00
C LEU A 201 23.11 12.44 19.65
N ILE A 202 23.81 11.77 20.58
CA ILE A 202 25.03 12.30 21.26
C ILE A 202 26.29 11.88 20.51
N ASP A 203 26.43 10.59 20.20
CA ASP A 203 27.60 10.00 19.55
C ASP A 203 27.39 9.57 18.08
N ASN A 204 26.18 9.77 17.54
CA ASN A 204 25.74 9.38 16.21
C ASN A 204 25.85 7.86 15.93
N LYS A 205 25.83 7.04 16.98
CA LYS A 205 25.88 5.58 16.83
C LYS A 205 24.53 5.04 16.35
N LEU A 206 24.53 4.39 15.19
CA LEU A 206 23.38 3.67 14.65
C LEU A 206 23.39 2.23 15.18
N THR A 207 22.24 1.77 15.69
CA THR A 207 22.06 0.40 16.22
C THR A 207 20.79 -0.19 15.65
N ARG A 208 20.87 -1.43 15.13
CA ARG A 208 19.69 -2.19 14.71
C ARG A 208 19.02 -2.78 15.96
N LEU A 209 17.72 -2.55 16.09
CA LEU A 209 16.87 -3.16 17.10
C LEU A 209 16.20 -4.40 16.53
N ALA A 210 15.76 -5.32 17.40
CA ALA A 210 15.20 -6.62 16.99
C ALA A 210 16.12 -7.32 15.97
N GLU A 211 17.42 -7.38 16.24
CA GLU A 211 18.48 -7.78 15.28
C GLU A 211 18.22 -9.16 14.65
N HIS A 212 17.71 -10.11 15.45
CA HIS A 212 17.46 -11.50 15.03
C HIS A 212 16.01 -11.75 14.56
N PHE A 213 15.17 -10.71 14.50
CA PHE A 213 13.82 -10.86 14.01
C PHE A 213 13.81 -10.88 12.48
N GLU A 214 13.46 -12.03 11.91
CA GLU A 214 13.46 -12.22 10.45
C GLU A 214 12.20 -11.73 9.76
N GLY A 215 11.11 -11.52 10.51
CA GLY A 215 9.85 -11.01 10.00
C GLY A 215 9.88 -9.53 9.63
N ASN A 216 8.73 -8.99 9.30
CA ASN A 216 8.56 -7.57 8.98
C ASN A 216 8.18 -6.76 10.22
N ILE A 217 8.82 -5.64 10.47
CA ILE A 217 8.42 -4.73 11.55
C ILE A 217 7.38 -3.74 10.99
N ASN A 218 6.11 -3.93 11.38
CA ASN A 218 5.01 -3.12 10.87
C ASN A 218 4.90 -1.76 11.56
N GLN A 219 5.14 -1.72 12.88
CA GLN A 219 5.08 -0.50 13.67
C GLN A 219 5.87 -0.65 14.99
N TYR A 220 6.09 0.45 15.68
CA TYR A 220 6.64 0.48 17.03
C TYR A 220 6.09 1.68 17.81
N ALA A 221 6.17 1.62 19.14
CA ALA A 221 5.85 2.72 20.04
C ALA A 221 6.86 2.80 21.19
N MET A 222 7.30 4.03 21.49
CA MET A 222 8.16 4.29 22.65
C MET A 222 7.37 4.19 23.94
N LYS A 223 7.96 3.56 24.96
CA LYS A 223 7.48 3.57 26.34
C LYS A 223 8.07 4.75 27.11
N SER A 224 7.56 4.96 28.32
CA SER A 224 8.08 6.02 29.21
C SER A 224 9.49 5.73 29.76
N ASP A 225 9.89 4.46 29.81
CA ASP A 225 11.11 3.94 30.45
C ASP A 225 12.27 3.66 29.47
N SER A 226 12.29 4.31 28.32
CA SER A 226 13.30 4.10 27.27
C SER A 226 13.30 2.68 26.66
N SER A 227 12.22 1.94 26.82
CA SER A 227 11.97 0.70 26.08
C SER A 227 10.91 0.92 24.99
N ILE A 228 10.71 -0.07 24.13
CA ILE A 228 9.80 0.03 22.99
C ILE A 228 8.89 -1.18 22.92
N TYR A 229 7.69 -0.98 22.41
CA TYR A 229 6.87 -2.05 21.84
C TYR A 229 7.05 -2.10 20.33
N ILE A 230 7.06 -3.30 19.79
CA ILE A 230 7.26 -3.58 18.36
C ILE A 230 6.10 -4.46 17.90
N LEU A 231 5.46 -4.06 16.81
CA LEU A 231 4.53 -4.92 16.07
C LEU A 231 5.29 -5.64 14.96
N GLY A 232 5.53 -6.93 15.17
CA GLY A 232 6.32 -7.78 14.29
C GLY A 232 5.45 -8.79 13.57
N GLN A 233 5.53 -8.82 12.23
CA GLN A 233 4.82 -9.75 11.37
C GLN A 233 5.67 -11.00 11.12
N LEU A 234 5.09 -12.17 11.37
CA LEU A 234 5.60 -13.48 10.93
C LEU A 234 4.47 -14.24 10.24
N GLY A 235 4.69 -14.62 8.99
CA GLY A 235 3.65 -15.23 8.16
C GLY A 235 2.42 -14.32 8.06
N THR A 236 1.27 -14.87 8.39
CA THR A 236 -0.04 -14.19 8.31
C THR A 236 -0.41 -13.43 9.58
N GLU A 237 0.43 -13.40 10.61
CA GLU A 237 0.10 -12.79 11.91
C GLU A 237 1.06 -11.66 12.29
N VAL A 238 0.55 -10.69 13.04
CA VAL A 238 1.33 -9.60 13.62
C VAL A 238 1.18 -9.63 15.13
N HIS A 239 2.29 -9.82 15.82
CA HIS A 239 2.33 -9.94 17.27
C HIS A 239 3.04 -8.76 17.93
N VAL A 240 2.86 -8.65 19.26
CA VAL A 240 3.49 -7.65 20.08
C VAL A 240 4.76 -8.18 20.70
N TYR A 241 5.84 -7.43 20.54
CA TYR A 241 7.14 -7.66 21.18
C TYR A 241 7.56 -6.42 21.94
N SER A 242 8.52 -6.55 22.84
CA SER A 242 9.21 -5.40 23.45
C SER A 242 10.72 -5.60 23.50
N GLN A 243 11.44 -4.47 23.53
CA GLN A 243 12.89 -4.45 23.67
C GLN A 243 13.29 -3.21 24.44
N ASP A 244 14.27 -3.33 25.35
CA ASP A 244 14.97 -2.20 25.93
C ASP A 244 16.03 -1.68 24.94
N LEU A 245 16.19 -0.35 24.83
CA LEU A 245 17.15 0.24 23.89
C LEU A 245 18.60 -0.09 24.22
N SER A 246 18.90 -0.41 25.47
CA SER A 246 20.23 -0.81 25.94
C SER A 246 20.51 -2.31 25.82
N MET A 247 19.46 -3.15 25.58
CA MET A 247 19.55 -4.60 25.54
C MET A 247 19.26 -5.14 24.13
N LYS A 248 19.79 -6.35 23.84
CA LYS A 248 19.56 -7.01 22.56
C LYS A 248 18.34 -7.95 22.55
N ASP A 249 17.86 -8.32 23.74
CA ASP A 249 16.82 -9.32 23.89
C ASP A 249 15.46 -8.79 23.47
N LEU A 250 14.82 -9.49 22.53
CA LEU A 250 13.47 -9.23 22.08
C LEU A 250 12.51 -10.14 22.86
N VAL A 251 11.57 -9.55 23.59
CA VAL A 251 10.59 -10.25 24.42
C VAL A 251 9.26 -10.34 23.67
N TYR A 252 8.79 -11.57 23.43
CA TYR A 252 7.46 -11.84 22.86
C TYR A 252 6.37 -11.71 23.94
N HIS A 253 5.26 -11.06 23.63
CA HIS A 253 4.07 -10.97 24.48
C HIS A 253 2.96 -11.87 23.96
N ASN A 254 2.54 -12.84 24.79
CA ASN A 254 1.50 -13.83 24.44
C ASN A 254 0.10 -13.17 24.39
N GLY A 255 -0.24 -12.60 23.23
CA GLY A 255 -1.53 -12.00 22.93
C GLY A 255 -2.50 -12.95 22.22
N TRP A 256 -3.53 -12.38 21.60
CA TRP A 256 -4.42 -13.08 20.68
C TRP A 256 -3.71 -13.36 19.36
N ASN A 257 -4.06 -14.47 18.71
CA ASN A 257 -3.65 -14.72 17.32
C ASN A 257 -4.44 -13.80 16.39
N GLY A 258 -3.74 -13.13 15.49
CA GLY A 258 -4.33 -12.16 14.59
C GLY A 258 -3.36 -11.02 14.25
N THR A 259 -3.88 -9.86 13.98
CA THR A 259 -3.12 -8.70 13.52
C THR A 259 -3.29 -7.54 14.49
N TYR A 260 -2.19 -7.19 15.15
CA TYR A 260 -2.03 -5.91 15.86
C TYR A 260 -1.53 -4.88 14.85
N GLU A 261 -2.36 -3.85 14.54
CA GLU A 261 -2.05 -2.91 13.45
C GLU A 261 -1.37 -1.63 13.92
N LEU A 262 -1.86 -1.10 15.04
CA LEU A 262 -1.34 0.13 15.65
C LEU A 262 -1.15 -0.09 17.14
N ILE A 263 -0.12 0.52 17.71
CA ILE A 263 0.13 0.54 19.15
C ILE A 263 0.55 1.93 19.59
N ALA A 264 0.03 2.37 20.71
CA ALA A 264 0.38 3.63 21.35
C ALA A 264 0.50 3.44 22.87
N CYS A 265 1.47 4.13 23.47
CA CYS A 265 1.72 4.06 24.90
C CYS A 265 1.49 5.41 25.55
N SER A 266 0.89 5.41 26.71
CA SER A 266 0.81 6.61 27.55
C SER A 266 2.21 6.99 28.06
N ARG A 267 2.52 8.28 28.02
CA ARG A 267 3.75 8.82 28.60
C ARG A 267 3.67 9.00 30.13
N LYS A 268 2.47 8.97 30.70
CA LYS A 268 2.23 9.28 32.12
C LYS A 268 1.94 8.05 32.98
N ASN A 269 1.39 7.02 32.38
CA ASN A 269 1.01 5.77 33.04
C ASN A 269 1.38 4.58 32.15
N GLN A 270 1.06 3.38 32.57
CA GLN A 270 1.38 2.15 31.81
C GLN A 270 0.30 1.78 30.77
N SER A 271 -0.71 2.64 30.55
CA SER A 271 -1.80 2.33 29.63
C SER A 271 -1.30 2.23 28.20
N ILE A 272 -1.73 1.20 27.52
CA ILE A 272 -1.39 0.87 26.14
C ILE A 272 -2.70 0.74 25.37
N ALA A 273 -2.82 1.48 24.28
CA ALA A 273 -3.90 1.31 23.32
C ALA A 273 -3.36 0.66 22.05
N PHE A 274 -4.13 -0.22 21.47
CA PHE A 274 -3.78 -0.86 20.21
C PHE A 274 -5.02 -1.12 19.35
N VAL A 275 -4.82 -1.19 18.04
CA VAL A 275 -5.82 -1.64 17.08
C VAL A 275 -5.57 -3.11 16.79
N TYR A 276 -6.61 -3.92 16.87
CA TYR A 276 -6.52 -5.36 16.67
C TYR A 276 -7.68 -5.87 15.82
N SER A 277 -7.37 -6.84 14.96
CA SER A 277 -8.33 -7.61 14.18
C SER A 277 -7.87 -9.06 14.04
N SER A 278 -8.81 -9.98 13.77
CA SER A 278 -8.51 -11.36 13.40
C SER A 278 -9.59 -11.90 12.46
N PHE A 279 -9.48 -13.14 12.02
CA PHE A 279 -10.52 -13.80 11.22
C PHE A 279 -11.90 -13.81 11.88
N GLU A 280 -11.95 -13.70 13.21
CA GLU A 280 -13.19 -13.79 14.01
C GLU A 280 -13.59 -12.46 14.66
N ARG A 281 -12.69 -11.47 14.63
CA ARG A 281 -12.91 -10.16 15.28
C ARG A 281 -12.66 -9.05 14.29
N SER A 282 -13.65 -8.18 14.15
CA SER A 282 -13.49 -6.93 13.41
C SER A 282 -12.45 -6.03 14.06
N MET A 283 -11.95 -5.10 13.28
CA MET A 283 -10.97 -4.10 13.71
C MET A 283 -11.58 -3.15 14.73
N GLU A 284 -11.05 -3.15 15.97
CA GLU A 284 -11.47 -2.25 17.04
C GLU A 284 -10.24 -1.76 17.82
N ILE A 285 -10.42 -0.69 18.60
CA ILE A 285 -9.41 -0.17 19.50
C ILE A 285 -9.57 -0.85 20.86
N TYR A 286 -8.46 -1.34 21.39
CA TYR A 286 -8.38 -2.02 22.68
C TYR A 286 -7.48 -1.24 23.64
N LEU A 287 -7.78 -1.33 24.93
CA LEU A 287 -7.02 -0.71 26.01
C LEU A 287 -6.60 -1.74 27.04
N ILE A 288 -5.35 -1.61 27.55
CA ILE A 288 -4.80 -2.43 28.62
C ILE A 288 -3.79 -1.62 29.44
N ASN A 289 -3.62 -1.98 30.71
CA ASN A 289 -2.64 -1.35 31.60
C ASN A 289 -1.38 -2.20 31.85
N ASP A 290 -1.44 -3.50 31.58
CA ASP A 290 -0.31 -4.42 31.71
C ASP A 290 -0.19 -5.29 30.46
N ILE A 291 0.93 -5.17 29.75
CA ILE A 291 1.19 -5.92 28.51
C ILE A 291 1.28 -7.43 28.75
N THR A 292 1.56 -7.89 29.95
CA THR A 292 1.59 -9.32 30.30
C THR A 292 0.19 -9.96 30.30
N GLU A 293 -0.85 -9.12 30.43
CA GLU A 293 -2.26 -9.52 30.38
C GLU A 293 -2.93 -9.19 29.05
N LEU A 294 -2.18 -9.21 27.94
CA LEU A 294 -2.65 -8.76 26.61
C LEU A 294 -3.97 -9.40 26.16
N LYS A 295 -4.23 -10.66 26.59
CA LYS A 295 -5.49 -11.37 26.30
C LYS A 295 -6.71 -10.86 27.06
N SER A 296 -6.52 -10.06 28.12
CA SER A 296 -7.60 -9.46 28.91
C SER A 296 -7.98 -8.05 28.45
N ALA A 297 -7.37 -7.55 27.36
CA ALA A 297 -7.64 -6.21 26.84
C ALA A 297 -9.11 -6.01 26.49
N GLN A 298 -9.63 -4.83 26.80
CA GLN A 298 -11.03 -4.48 26.57
C GLN A 298 -11.14 -3.58 25.34
N SER A 299 -12.11 -3.89 24.48
CA SER A 299 -12.49 -2.98 23.40
C SER A 299 -13.08 -1.70 23.96
N ILE A 300 -12.62 -0.56 23.46
CA ILE A 300 -13.15 0.77 23.80
C ILE A 300 -13.93 1.39 22.63
N THR A 301 -14.00 0.71 21.50
CA THR A 301 -14.84 1.05 20.35
C THR A 301 -15.69 -0.13 19.93
N ASP A 302 -16.75 0.16 19.17
CA ASP A 302 -17.68 -0.83 18.60
C ASP A 302 -18.16 -0.32 17.21
N GLU A 303 -17.19 0.11 16.40
CA GLU A 303 -17.47 0.75 15.11
C GLU A 303 -17.93 -0.25 14.03
N ASN A 304 -17.60 -1.53 14.21
CA ASN A 304 -17.85 -2.58 13.22
C ASN A 304 -18.93 -3.59 13.67
N GLN A 305 -19.79 -3.27 14.63
CA GLN A 305 -20.84 -4.14 15.16
C GLN A 305 -21.76 -4.69 14.05
N LEU A 306 -22.17 -3.84 13.11
CA LEU A 306 -23.05 -4.25 12.00
C LEU A 306 -22.47 -5.37 11.14
N ILE A 307 -21.15 -5.56 11.18
CA ILE A 307 -20.46 -6.59 10.40
C ILE A 307 -20.36 -7.87 11.22
N THR A 308 -20.04 -7.76 12.51
CA THR A 308 -19.92 -8.91 13.41
C THR A 308 -21.26 -9.62 13.66
N GLU A 309 -22.38 -8.91 13.51
CA GLU A 309 -23.74 -9.49 13.59
C GLU A 309 -24.13 -10.29 12.33
N ARG A 310 -23.31 -10.27 11.27
CA ARG A 310 -23.61 -11.00 10.04
C ARG A 310 -23.05 -12.42 10.07
N ASN A 311 -23.62 -13.28 9.25
CA ASN A 311 -23.07 -14.62 9.02
C ASN A 311 -21.79 -14.48 8.16
N LEU A 312 -20.64 -14.38 8.84
CA LEU A 312 -19.35 -14.17 8.23
C LEU A 312 -18.76 -15.48 7.66
N PRO A 313 -17.90 -15.41 6.64
CA PRO A 313 -17.12 -16.54 6.16
C PRO A 313 -16.29 -17.15 7.29
N LYS A 314 -16.12 -18.47 7.28
CA LYS A 314 -15.07 -19.13 8.06
C LYS A 314 -13.76 -19.03 7.31
N ILE A 315 -12.70 -18.66 8.03
CA ILE A 315 -11.39 -18.33 7.45
C ILE A 315 -10.33 -19.23 8.08
N GLU A 316 -9.41 -19.72 7.26
CA GLU A 316 -8.24 -20.50 7.72
C GLU A 316 -7.00 -20.20 6.89
N VAL A 317 -5.82 -20.45 7.47
CA VAL A 317 -4.57 -20.43 6.73
C VAL A 317 -4.41 -21.77 6.01
N TYR A 318 -4.08 -21.73 4.72
CA TYR A 318 -3.85 -22.88 3.89
C TYR A 318 -2.44 -22.84 3.31
N SER A 319 -1.72 -23.98 3.40
CA SER A 319 -0.33 -24.08 2.95
C SER A 319 -0.20 -25.13 1.85
N TRP A 320 0.68 -24.85 0.88
CA TRP A 320 1.02 -25.78 -0.20
C TRP A 320 2.50 -25.69 -0.56
N LYS A 321 2.98 -26.60 -1.38
CA LYS A 321 4.33 -26.55 -1.91
C LYS A 321 4.32 -26.21 -3.39
N ASN A 322 5.28 -25.40 -3.80
CA ASN A 322 5.60 -25.23 -5.20
C ASN A 322 6.35 -26.47 -5.69
N ASP A 323 5.86 -27.13 -6.75
CA ASP A 323 6.45 -28.39 -7.22
C ASP A 323 7.81 -28.21 -7.90
N ASP A 324 8.15 -27.00 -8.40
CA ASP A 324 9.41 -26.72 -9.06
C ASP A 324 10.62 -26.74 -8.09
N ASP A 325 10.42 -26.24 -6.87
CA ASP A 325 11.52 -26.02 -5.89
C ASP A 325 11.16 -26.38 -4.44
N HIS A 326 9.98 -26.96 -4.23
CA HIS A 326 9.44 -27.39 -2.94
C HIS A 326 9.29 -26.26 -1.90
N ARG A 327 9.31 -24.99 -2.35
CA ARG A 327 9.06 -23.84 -1.47
C ARG A 327 7.66 -23.93 -0.88
N THR A 328 7.55 -23.80 0.43
CA THR A 328 6.26 -23.70 1.11
C THR A 328 5.70 -22.31 0.90
N ILE A 329 4.46 -22.26 0.45
CA ILE A 329 3.67 -21.05 0.23
C ILE A 329 2.44 -21.14 1.11
N GLU A 330 2.00 -20.00 1.64
CA GLU A 330 0.77 -19.88 2.42
C GLU A 330 -0.22 -18.96 1.74
N GLY A 331 -1.47 -19.09 2.12
CA GLY A 331 -2.54 -18.19 1.76
C GLY A 331 -3.69 -18.29 2.74
N ILE A 332 -4.64 -17.41 2.59
CA ILE A 332 -5.83 -17.38 3.43
C ILE A 332 -7.02 -17.86 2.61
N LEU A 333 -7.75 -18.84 3.12
CA LEU A 333 -8.98 -19.37 2.55
C LEU A 333 -10.20 -18.82 3.29
N HIS A 334 -11.09 -18.15 2.55
CA HIS A 334 -12.38 -17.71 3.04
C HIS A 334 -13.47 -18.63 2.50
N TYR A 335 -14.02 -19.47 3.35
CA TYR A 335 -15.12 -20.36 2.99
C TYR A 335 -16.45 -19.60 3.01
N PRO A 336 -17.35 -19.86 2.04
CA PRO A 336 -18.70 -19.31 2.12
C PRO A 336 -19.36 -19.63 3.46
N PRO A 337 -20.21 -18.76 4.01
CA PRO A 337 -20.96 -19.04 5.21
C PRO A 337 -21.64 -20.42 5.14
N GLU A 338 -21.61 -21.17 6.24
CA GLU A 338 -22.18 -22.52 6.37
C GLU A 338 -21.55 -23.62 5.49
N LYS A 339 -20.49 -23.28 4.73
CA LYS A 339 -19.79 -24.22 3.83
C LYS A 339 -18.35 -24.51 4.25
N PHE A 340 -18.03 -24.30 5.51
CA PHE A 340 -16.69 -24.63 6.01
C PHE A 340 -16.34 -26.09 5.73
N GLN A 341 -15.15 -26.33 5.18
CA GLN A 341 -14.64 -27.64 4.73
C GLN A 341 -15.52 -28.36 3.68
N SER A 342 -16.45 -27.68 3.06
CA SER A 342 -17.21 -28.24 1.94
C SER A 342 -16.30 -28.49 0.74
N LYS A 343 -16.71 -29.41 -0.12
CA LYS A 343 -15.99 -29.84 -1.32
C LYS A 343 -16.60 -29.23 -2.58
N ASN A 344 -15.81 -29.22 -3.64
CA ASN A 344 -16.25 -28.85 -5.00
C ASN A 344 -16.83 -27.42 -5.09
N LEU A 345 -16.17 -26.47 -4.39
CA LEU A 345 -16.57 -25.06 -4.36
C LEU A 345 -16.01 -24.28 -5.58
N PRO A 346 -16.71 -23.24 -6.08
CA PRO A 346 -16.12 -22.31 -7.03
C PRO A 346 -15.00 -21.50 -6.35
N LEU A 347 -13.88 -21.31 -7.03
CA LEU A 347 -12.72 -20.59 -6.50
C LEU A 347 -12.58 -19.23 -7.15
N LEU A 348 -12.44 -18.20 -6.32
CA LEU A 348 -11.88 -16.90 -6.69
C LEU A 348 -10.49 -16.76 -6.04
N VAL A 349 -9.45 -16.62 -6.84
CA VAL A 349 -8.13 -16.24 -6.34
C VAL A 349 -8.04 -14.73 -6.33
N PHE A 350 -7.90 -14.13 -5.15
CA PHE A 350 -7.78 -12.69 -4.99
C PHE A 350 -6.34 -12.32 -4.57
N ILE A 351 -5.58 -11.73 -5.50
CA ILE A 351 -4.14 -11.52 -5.38
C ILE A 351 -3.87 -10.14 -4.82
N HIS A 352 -3.13 -10.05 -3.71
CA HIS A 352 -2.75 -8.77 -3.12
C HIS A 352 -1.76 -8.00 -4.00
N GLY A 353 -1.72 -6.67 -3.82
CA GLY A 353 -0.77 -5.77 -4.45
C GLY A 353 0.60 -5.76 -3.78
N GLY A 354 1.42 -4.80 -4.11
CA GLY A 354 2.77 -4.66 -3.55
C GLY A 354 3.83 -4.64 -4.64
N PRO A 355 4.68 -5.70 -4.78
CA PRO A 355 4.60 -7.10 -4.29
C PRO A 355 4.85 -7.28 -2.80
N TYR A 356 5.54 -6.36 -2.17
CA TYR A 356 6.01 -6.38 -0.79
C TYR A 356 4.88 -6.02 0.20
N TRP A 357 3.88 -6.89 0.24
CA TRP A 357 2.71 -6.87 1.12
C TRP A 357 2.37 -8.30 1.54
N ALA A 358 1.33 -8.51 2.33
CA ALA A 358 0.80 -9.83 2.64
C ALA A 358 -0.68 -9.76 3.04
N SER A 359 -1.44 -10.79 2.74
CA SER A 359 -2.74 -11.04 3.35
C SER A 359 -2.53 -11.57 4.77
N LEU A 360 -3.21 -10.98 5.75
CA LEU A 360 -2.98 -11.22 7.17
C LEU A 360 -4.21 -11.84 7.84
N ASN A 361 -4.00 -12.44 9.00
CA ASN A 361 -5.07 -12.86 9.91
C ASN A 361 -5.79 -11.63 10.45
N SER A 362 -6.63 -11.03 9.62
CA SER A 362 -7.45 -9.88 9.93
C SER A 362 -8.75 -9.92 9.12
N LEU A 363 -9.80 -9.31 9.63
CA LEU A 363 -11.04 -9.13 8.89
C LEU A 363 -10.95 -7.83 8.10
N ASP A 364 -10.38 -7.91 6.88
CA ASP A 364 -10.34 -6.78 5.97
C ASP A 364 -11.69 -6.58 5.27
N LEU A 365 -12.23 -5.38 5.38
CA LEU A 365 -13.49 -4.95 4.80
C LEU A 365 -13.27 -3.94 3.66
N GLY A 366 -12.04 -3.84 3.19
CA GLY A 366 -11.66 -2.94 2.11
C GLY A 366 -12.32 -3.29 0.78
N TRP A 367 -12.42 -2.29 -0.09
CA TRP A 367 -12.98 -2.48 -1.43
C TRP A 367 -11.93 -2.96 -2.47
N TYR A 368 -10.65 -2.97 -2.12
CA TYR A 368 -9.58 -3.48 -3.00
C TYR A 368 -9.69 -4.98 -3.17
N GLN A 369 -9.73 -5.68 -2.06
CA GLN A 369 -9.95 -7.11 -1.95
C GLN A 369 -11.21 -7.32 -1.12
N TRP A 370 -12.35 -7.41 -1.76
CA TRP A 370 -13.65 -7.60 -1.12
C TRP A 370 -13.95 -9.08 -0.86
N THR A 371 -12.94 -9.79 -0.29
CA THR A 371 -12.91 -11.23 -0.07
C THR A 371 -14.08 -11.74 0.75
N THR A 372 -14.37 -11.08 1.88
CA THR A 372 -15.51 -11.40 2.76
C THR A 372 -16.83 -11.34 1.99
N LEU A 373 -17.03 -10.33 1.15
CA LEU A 373 -18.23 -10.22 0.33
C LEU A 373 -18.27 -11.30 -0.76
N ALA A 374 -17.16 -11.59 -1.43
CA ALA A 374 -17.11 -12.64 -2.44
C ALA A 374 -17.45 -14.00 -1.84
N ALA A 375 -16.91 -14.30 -0.67
CA ALA A 375 -17.23 -15.53 0.07
C ALA A 375 -18.72 -15.59 0.46
N SER A 376 -19.32 -14.48 0.90
CA SER A 376 -20.74 -14.38 1.17
C SER A 376 -21.63 -14.58 -0.06
N GLN A 377 -21.07 -14.42 -1.26
CA GLN A 377 -21.74 -14.72 -2.55
C GLN A 377 -21.52 -16.16 -3.02
N GLY A 378 -20.92 -17.01 -2.20
CA GLY A 378 -20.75 -18.44 -2.44
C GLY A 378 -19.42 -18.85 -3.06
N TRP A 379 -18.46 -17.95 -3.22
CA TRP A 379 -17.11 -18.26 -3.67
C TRP A 379 -16.23 -18.72 -2.51
N LEU A 380 -15.47 -19.78 -2.70
CA LEU A 380 -14.25 -19.98 -1.90
C LEU A 380 -13.25 -18.94 -2.39
N VAL A 381 -12.66 -18.15 -1.47
CA VAL A 381 -11.68 -17.14 -1.86
C VAL A 381 -10.31 -17.54 -1.33
N LEU A 382 -9.31 -17.61 -2.21
CA LEU A 382 -7.91 -17.77 -1.85
C LEU A 382 -7.19 -16.44 -1.98
N GLU A 383 -6.57 -15.97 -0.90
CA GLU A 383 -5.62 -14.85 -0.88
C GLU A 383 -4.20 -15.42 -0.72
N PRO A 384 -3.44 -15.62 -1.79
CA PRO A 384 -2.11 -16.24 -1.72
C PRO A 384 -1.06 -15.24 -1.25
N ASN A 385 -0.22 -15.62 -0.29
CA ASN A 385 1.03 -14.95 0.06
C ASN A 385 2.17 -15.57 -0.76
N TYR A 386 2.21 -15.22 -2.02
CA TYR A 386 3.21 -15.67 -3.00
C TYR A 386 4.61 -15.12 -2.67
N ARG A 387 5.67 -15.69 -3.26
CA ARG A 387 7.02 -15.12 -3.12
C ARG A 387 7.05 -13.64 -3.46
N GLY A 388 7.71 -12.84 -2.63
CA GLY A 388 7.63 -11.38 -2.61
C GLY A 388 6.79 -10.83 -1.46
N SER A 389 5.95 -11.66 -0.81
CA SER A 389 5.16 -11.22 0.35
C SER A 389 6.03 -10.98 1.59
N THR A 390 5.62 -10.01 2.42
CA THR A 390 6.27 -9.72 3.71
C THR A 390 5.94 -10.75 4.78
N GLY A 391 6.78 -10.84 5.81
CA GLY A 391 6.59 -11.73 6.95
C GLY A 391 7.24 -13.10 6.83
N TYR A 392 7.85 -13.42 5.68
CA TYR A 392 8.46 -14.72 5.38
C TYR A 392 10.00 -14.65 5.22
N GLY A 393 10.62 -13.58 5.68
CA GLY A 393 12.06 -13.34 5.59
C GLY A 393 12.50 -12.67 4.29
N ASP A 394 13.74 -12.12 4.32
CA ASP A 394 14.27 -11.35 3.18
C ASP A 394 14.53 -12.23 1.95
N GLN A 395 14.91 -13.50 2.14
CA GLN A 395 15.09 -14.42 1.03
C GLN A 395 13.79 -14.63 0.25
N PHE A 396 12.69 -14.94 0.93
CA PHE A 396 11.38 -15.15 0.32
C PHE A 396 10.89 -13.89 -0.43
N LEU A 397 11.12 -12.73 0.17
CA LEU A 397 10.78 -11.42 -0.42
C LEU A 397 11.56 -11.18 -1.71
N ASN A 398 12.86 -11.52 -1.76
CA ASN A 398 13.75 -11.25 -2.90
C ASN A 398 13.71 -12.32 -3.99
N GLU A 399 13.15 -13.50 -3.73
CA GLU A 399 13.07 -14.58 -4.72
C GLU A 399 12.28 -14.22 -5.99
N ILE A 400 11.49 -13.15 -6.00
CA ILE A 400 10.79 -12.67 -7.22
C ILE A 400 11.69 -11.91 -8.20
N ARG A 401 12.89 -11.48 -7.80
CA ARG A 401 13.81 -10.78 -8.70
C ARG A 401 14.10 -11.59 -9.94
N TYR A 402 14.28 -10.92 -11.07
CA TYR A 402 14.52 -11.44 -12.42
C TYR A 402 13.34 -12.22 -13.04
N LYS A 403 12.35 -12.61 -12.24
CA LYS A 403 11.13 -13.32 -12.67
C LYS A 403 9.92 -12.80 -11.88
N PRO A 404 9.62 -11.49 -11.98
CA PRO A 404 8.66 -10.85 -11.08
C PRO A 404 7.22 -11.33 -11.25
N LEU A 405 6.84 -11.90 -12.39
CA LEU A 405 5.50 -12.48 -12.58
C LEU A 405 5.53 -13.99 -12.67
N SER A 406 6.49 -14.54 -13.41
CA SER A 406 6.50 -15.99 -13.69
C SER A 406 6.74 -16.82 -12.45
N ARG A 407 7.54 -16.36 -11.47
CA ARG A 407 7.80 -17.10 -10.24
C ARG A 407 6.61 -17.05 -9.27
N PRO A 408 6.11 -15.88 -8.85
CA PRO A 408 4.92 -15.81 -7.98
C PRO A 408 3.66 -16.34 -8.66
N GLY A 409 3.54 -16.19 -9.98
CA GLY A 409 2.42 -16.78 -10.73
C GLY A 409 2.38 -18.31 -10.66
N LYS A 410 3.54 -18.98 -10.69
CA LYS A 410 3.63 -20.43 -10.48
C LYS A 410 3.24 -20.82 -9.05
N ASP A 411 3.67 -20.06 -8.02
CA ASP A 411 3.25 -20.30 -6.63
C ASP A 411 1.72 -20.35 -6.53
N ILE A 412 1.04 -19.41 -7.20
CA ILE A 412 -0.43 -19.34 -7.22
C ILE A 412 -1.03 -20.54 -7.95
N LEU A 413 -0.50 -20.90 -9.12
CA LEU A 413 -1.02 -22.03 -9.90
C LEU A 413 -0.92 -23.36 -9.14
N TYR A 414 0.20 -23.62 -8.44
CA TYR A 414 0.36 -24.80 -7.60
C TYR A 414 -0.61 -24.81 -6.42
N GLY A 415 -0.92 -23.65 -5.82
CA GLY A 415 -1.96 -23.55 -4.80
C GLY A 415 -3.35 -23.94 -5.31
N ILE A 416 -3.70 -23.48 -6.51
CA ILE A 416 -4.96 -23.87 -7.18
C ILE A 416 -4.96 -25.39 -7.43
N ASP A 417 -3.87 -25.95 -7.94
CA ASP A 417 -3.76 -27.37 -8.24
C ASP A 417 -3.86 -28.24 -6.99
N GLN A 418 -3.26 -27.81 -5.88
CA GLN A 418 -3.38 -28.49 -4.58
C GLN A 418 -4.83 -28.47 -4.06
N LEU A 419 -5.52 -27.31 -4.12
CA LEU A 419 -6.94 -27.20 -3.72
C LEU A 419 -7.86 -28.09 -4.56
N ILE A 420 -7.59 -28.24 -5.86
CA ILE A 420 -8.33 -29.16 -6.75
C ILE A 420 -8.03 -30.60 -6.36
N LYS A 421 -6.78 -30.95 -6.11
CA LYS A 421 -6.35 -32.29 -5.70
C LYS A 421 -6.98 -32.71 -4.37
N ASP A 422 -7.12 -31.80 -3.41
CA ASP A 422 -7.78 -32.01 -2.12
C ASP A 422 -9.30 -32.11 -2.25
N GLY A 423 -9.83 -31.88 -3.47
CA GLY A 423 -11.27 -31.92 -3.78
C GLY A 423 -12.06 -30.74 -3.19
N ILE A 424 -11.39 -29.71 -2.70
CA ILE A 424 -12.02 -28.52 -2.13
C ILE A 424 -12.63 -27.67 -3.25
N VAL A 425 -11.90 -27.54 -4.36
CA VAL A 425 -12.22 -26.65 -5.49
C VAL A 425 -12.73 -27.42 -6.70
N ASP A 426 -13.76 -26.89 -7.35
CA ASP A 426 -14.23 -27.32 -8.65
C ASP A 426 -13.32 -26.77 -9.75
N ARG A 427 -12.60 -27.64 -10.41
CA ARG A 427 -11.68 -27.28 -11.50
C ARG A 427 -12.31 -26.52 -12.67
N ASN A 428 -13.62 -26.56 -12.81
CA ASN A 428 -14.37 -25.93 -13.90
C ASN A 428 -14.92 -24.54 -13.53
N ARG A 429 -14.76 -24.11 -12.25
CA ARG A 429 -15.29 -22.85 -11.74
C ARG A 429 -14.19 -22.07 -11.04
N LEU A 430 -13.26 -21.51 -11.85
CA LEU A 430 -12.10 -20.78 -11.39
C LEU A 430 -12.17 -19.33 -11.86
N ALA A 431 -12.07 -18.38 -10.96
CA ALA A 431 -11.90 -16.96 -11.26
C ALA A 431 -10.63 -16.43 -10.61
N ILE A 432 -10.10 -15.33 -11.13
CA ILE A 432 -8.89 -14.71 -10.67
C ILE A 432 -9.02 -13.19 -10.68
N GLY A 433 -8.39 -12.51 -9.74
CA GLY A 433 -8.38 -11.06 -9.71
C GLY A 433 -7.36 -10.49 -8.73
N GLY A 434 -7.12 -9.20 -8.86
CA GLY A 434 -6.25 -8.44 -7.98
C GLY A 434 -6.09 -7.01 -8.43
N TYR A 435 -5.49 -6.19 -7.57
CA TYR A 435 -5.24 -4.78 -7.83
C TYR A 435 -3.74 -4.48 -7.80
N SER A 436 -3.28 -3.50 -8.59
CA SER A 436 -1.86 -3.14 -8.66
C SER A 436 -1.01 -4.36 -9.06
N TYR A 437 -0.02 -4.74 -8.29
CA TYR A 437 0.76 -5.94 -8.57
C TYR A 437 -0.10 -7.22 -8.64
N GLY A 438 -1.19 -7.31 -7.87
CA GLY A 438 -2.19 -8.37 -8.04
C GLY A 438 -2.86 -8.34 -9.41
N GLY A 439 -3.08 -7.14 -9.98
CA GLY A 439 -3.52 -6.95 -11.36
C GLY A 439 -2.44 -7.36 -12.38
N PHE A 440 -1.14 -7.11 -12.09
CA PHE A 440 -0.02 -7.57 -12.93
C PHE A 440 -0.02 -9.10 -13.04
N LEU A 441 -0.09 -9.77 -11.89
CA LEU A 441 -0.17 -11.24 -11.82
C LEU A 441 -1.43 -11.79 -12.48
N THR A 442 -2.58 -11.13 -12.31
CA THR A 442 -3.83 -11.50 -12.99
C THR A 442 -3.65 -11.45 -14.52
N ASN A 443 -3.09 -10.35 -15.05
CA ASN A 443 -2.83 -10.18 -16.47
C ASN A 443 -1.86 -11.24 -17.01
N TRP A 444 -0.82 -11.57 -16.26
CA TRP A 444 0.14 -12.60 -16.62
C TRP A 444 -0.52 -13.99 -16.60
N LEU A 445 -1.24 -14.33 -15.52
CA LEU A 445 -1.83 -15.65 -15.31
C LEU A 445 -2.86 -16.02 -16.39
N ILE A 446 -3.67 -15.07 -16.86
CA ILE A 446 -4.64 -15.35 -17.96
C ILE A 446 -3.94 -15.60 -19.29
N THR A 447 -2.66 -15.23 -19.46
CA THR A 447 -1.86 -15.59 -20.64
C THR A 447 -1.21 -16.98 -20.51
N GLN A 448 -1.06 -17.52 -19.29
CA GLN A 448 -0.38 -18.79 -19.04
C GLN A 448 -1.33 -19.99 -19.05
N THR A 449 -2.61 -19.78 -18.76
CA THR A 449 -3.59 -20.87 -18.70
C THR A 449 -4.98 -20.44 -19.16
N LYS A 450 -5.73 -21.40 -19.69
CA LYS A 450 -7.13 -21.21 -20.12
C LYS A 450 -8.16 -21.68 -19.08
N ARG A 451 -7.73 -21.94 -17.85
CA ARG A 451 -8.59 -22.51 -16.79
C ARG A 451 -9.56 -21.49 -16.17
N PHE A 452 -9.25 -20.20 -16.25
CA PHE A 452 -10.06 -19.18 -15.61
C PHE A 452 -11.30 -18.82 -16.43
N ASN A 453 -12.45 -18.83 -15.77
CA ASN A 453 -13.74 -18.47 -16.34
C ASN A 453 -13.94 -16.95 -16.40
N ALA A 454 -13.38 -16.22 -15.42
CA ALA A 454 -13.44 -14.77 -15.32
C ALA A 454 -12.16 -14.20 -14.70
N ALA A 455 -11.80 -12.98 -15.11
CA ALA A 455 -10.68 -12.22 -14.53
C ALA A 455 -11.11 -10.80 -14.14
N LEU A 456 -10.52 -10.31 -13.03
CA LEU A 456 -10.70 -8.96 -12.49
C LEU A 456 -9.34 -8.27 -12.43
N SER A 457 -8.99 -7.46 -13.43
CA SER A 457 -7.71 -6.75 -13.50
C SER A 457 -7.86 -5.32 -13.01
N GLY A 458 -7.37 -5.02 -11.82
CA GLY A 458 -7.34 -3.67 -11.27
C GLY A 458 -5.97 -3.02 -11.43
N ALA A 459 -5.87 -1.89 -12.15
CA ALA A 459 -4.62 -1.13 -12.36
C ALA A 459 -3.42 -2.06 -12.67
N GLY A 460 -3.60 -2.99 -13.63
CA GLY A 460 -2.61 -4.03 -13.95
C GLY A 460 -1.69 -3.62 -15.10
N VAL A 461 -0.36 -3.78 -14.93
CA VAL A 461 0.61 -3.61 -16.02
C VAL A 461 0.47 -4.75 -17.04
N VAL A 462 0.66 -4.42 -18.30
CA VAL A 462 0.72 -5.39 -19.40
C VAL A 462 2.00 -5.29 -20.23
N ASP A 463 2.65 -4.11 -20.23
CA ASP A 463 3.95 -3.89 -20.88
C ASP A 463 4.90 -3.19 -19.92
N PHE A 464 5.89 -3.93 -19.46
CA PHE A 464 6.83 -3.44 -18.45
C PHE A 464 7.83 -2.42 -18.99
N THR A 465 8.11 -2.42 -20.29
CA THR A 465 8.98 -1.40 -20.90
C THR A 465 8.31 -0.03 -20.89
N SER A 466 7.06 0.04 -21.33
CA SER A 466 6.30 1.30 -21.28
C SER A 466 5.95 1.70 -19.86
N ALA A 467 5.66 0.74 -18.97
CA ALA A 467 5.42 1.01 -17.55
C ALA A 467 6.65 1.65 -16.90
N TRP A 468 7.86 1.09 -17.12
CA TRP A 468 9.11 1.68 -16.63
C TRP A 468 9.27 3.14 -17.06
N ALA A 469 8.94 3.45 -18.31
CA ALA A 469 9.08 4.79 -18.87
C ALA A 469 8.05 5.81 -18.38
N THR A 470 6.90 5.37 -17.86
CA THR A 470 5.75 6.25 -17.60
C THR A 470 5.23 6.24 -16.17
N MET A 471 5.65 5.29 -15.32
CA MET A 471 5.27 5.24 -13.91
C MET A 471 6.12 6.17 -13.04
N ASP A 472 5.61 6.51 -11.86
CA ASP A 472 6.28 7.36 -10.89
C ASP A 472 7.38 6.65 -10.07
N LEU A 473 7.56 5.32 -10.23
CA LEU A 473 8.53 4.51 -9.48
C LEU A 473 9.31 3.55 -10.41
N PRO A 474 10.04 4.06 -11.43
CA PRO A 474 10.74 3.23 -12.42
C PRO A 474 11.86 2.39 -11.80
N ILE A 475 12.49 2.87 -10.72
CA ILE A 475 13.59 2.20 -10.03
C ILE A 475 13.15 0.84 -9.46
N LEU A 476 11.89 0.71 -9.00
CA LEU A 476 11.36 -0.56 -8.52
C LEU A 476 11.35 -1.63 -9.63
N LEU A 477 10.99 -1.24 -10.86
CA LEU A 477 11.02 -2.18 -11.97
C LEU A 477 12.46 -2.57 -12.34
N GLY A 478 13.40 -1.61 -12.38
CA GLY A 478 14.82 -1.91 -12.57
C GLY A 478 15.34 -2.92 -11.55
N TYR A 479 14.97 -2.75 -10.28
CA TYR A 479 15.32 -3.68 -9.21
C TYR A 479 14.68 -5.07 -9.39
N LEU A 480 13.38 -5.15 -9.66
CA LEU A 480 12.65 -6.42 -9.84
C LEU A 480 13.17 -7.21 -11.04
N PHE A 481 13.46 -6.53 -12.13
CA PHE A 481 13.99 -7.16 -13.34
C PHE A 481 15.50 -7.40 -13.29
N GLY A 482 16.22 -6.68 -12.41
CA GLY A 482 17.64 -6.80 -12.17
C GLY A 482 18.51 -5.84 -13.00
N GLU A 483 17.95 -5.14 -14.00
CA GLU A 483 18.62 -4.14 -14.83
C GLU A 483 17.58 -3.34 -15.63
N LEU A 484 18.03 -2.31 -16.34
CA LEU A 484 17.18 -1.43 -17.15
C LEU A 484 16.70 -2.08 -18.46
N PRO A 485 15.54 -1.64 -19.02
CA PRO A 485 14.92 -2.32 -20.18
C PRO A 485 15.84 -2.48 -21.39
N TRP A 486 16.66 -1.48 -21.71
CA TRP A 486 17.56 -1.56 -22.87
C TRP A 486 18.81 -2.42 -22.64
N LYS A 487 19.08 -2.81 -21.38
CA LYS A 487 20.17 -3.75 -21.05
C LYS A 487 19.71 -5.21 -21.13
N ILE A 488 18.47 -5.47 -20.72
CA ILE A 488 17.90 -6.82 -20.67
C ILE A 488 16.50 -6.87 -21.33
N PRO A 489 16.35 -6.43 -22.60
CA PRO A 489 15.03 -6.30 -23.24
C PRO A 489 14.23 -7.60 -23.27
N HIS A 490 14.89 -8.75 -23.40
CA HIS A 490 14.22 -10.05 -23.44
C HIS A 490 13.53 -10.39 -22.11
N THR A 491 14.10 -10.02 -20.95
CA THR A 491 13.50 -10.25 -19.65
C THR A 491 12.21 -9.44 -19.51
N TYR A 492 12.25 -8.16 -19.87
CA TYR A 492 11.06 -7.31 -19.88
C TYR A 492 9.96 -7.85 -20.79
N LEU A 493 10.35 -8.30 -21.99
CA LEU A 493 9.43 -8.83 -22.98
C LEU A 493 8.77 -10.14 -22.50
N ASN A 494 9.54 -11.06 -21.93
CA ASN A 494 9.04 -12.36 -21.46
C ASN A 494 8.07 -12.25 -20.28
N GLU A 495 8.26 -11.26 -19.40
CA GLU A 495 7.37 -11.01 -18.25
C GLU A 495 6.20 -10.06 -18.63
N SER A 496 6.16 -9.49 -19.85
CA SER A 496 5.10 -8.58 -20.29
C SER A 496 3.93 -9.33 -20.95
N PRO A 497 2.73 -9.33 -20.34
CA PRO A 497 1.55 -10.04 -20.86
C PRO A 497 1.14 -9.62 -22.28
N ILE A 498 1.40 -8.38 -22.68
CA ILE A 498 0.98 -7.85 -23.99
C ILE A 498 1.47 -8.69 -25.16
N TYR A 499 2.67 -9.27 -25.06
CA TYR A 499 3.26 -10.12 -26.10
C TYR A 499 2.71 -11.55 -26.12
N GLN A 500 1.78 -11.87 -25.21
CA GLN A 500 1.18 -13.19 -25.04
C GLN A 500 -0.36 -13.13 -25.04
N LEU A 501 -0.95 -12.00 -25.41
CA LEU A 501 -2.41 -11.82 -25.42
C LEU A 501 -3.12 -12.76 -26.40
N ASP A 502 -2.41 -13.28 -27.41
CA ASP A 502 -2.89 -14.30 -28.35
C ASP A 502 -3.34 -15.61 -27.67
N ARG A 503 -2.87 -15.87 -26.45
CA ARG A 503 -3.20 -17.05 -25.66
C ARG A 503 -4.44 -16.87 -24.79
N VAL A 504 -4.89 -15.63 -24.55
CA VAL A 504 -6.00 -15.32 -23.64
C VAL A 504 -7.33 -15.71 -24.24
N CYS A 505 -8.18 -16.36 -23.43
CA CYS A 505 -9.60 -16.57 -23.73
C CYS A 505 -10.50 -16.07 -22.58
N THR A 506 -9.93 -15.70 -21.45
CA THR A 506 -10.65 -15.37 -20.21
C THR A 506 -11.38 -14.03 -20.32
N PRO A 507 -12.72 -13.98 -20.16
CA PRO A 507 -13.46 -12.74 -20.01
C PRO A 507 -12.89 -11.88 -18.89
N THR A 508 -12.53 -10.61 -19.18
CA THR A 508 -11.76 -9.77 -18.25
C THR A 508 -12.47 -8.44 -17.97
N HIS A 509 -12.70 -8.16 -16.69
CA HIS A 509 -13.11 -6.85 -16.19
C HIS A 509 -11.89 -6.05 -15.76
N ILE A 510 -11.79 -4.80 -16.20
CA ILE A 510 -10.63 -3.94 -15.96
C ILE A 510 -11.09 -2.67 -15.24
N VAL A 511 -10.34 -2.23 -14.24
CA VAL A 511 -10.56 -0.96 -13.53
C VAL A 511 -9.26 -0.17 -13.39
N THR A 512 -9.33 1.16 -13.51
CA THR A 512 -8.17 2.04 -13.31
C THR A 512 -8.61 3.45 -12.91
N GLY A 513 -7.74 4.18 -12.18
CA GLY A 513 -7.87 5.62 -11.99
C GLY A 513 -7.41 6.39 -13.23
N GLU A 514 -8.14 7.41 -13.64
CA GLU A 514 -7.79 8.23 -14.80
C GLU A 514 -6.42 8.93 -14.63
N LYS A 515 -6.11 9.35 -13.40
CA LYS A 515 -4.87 10.04 -13.02
C LYS A 515 -3.89 9.14 -12.27
N ASP A 516 -3.95 7.85 -12.52
CA ASP A 516 -3.01 6.90 -11.92
C ASP A 516 -1.63 7.08 -12.56
N VAL A 517 -0.67 7.55 -11.74
CA VAL A 517 0.74 7.73 -12.13
C VAL A 517 1.61 6.56 -11.64
N ARG A 518 1.11 5.77 -10.65
CA ARG A 518 1.79 4.57 -10.16
C ARG A 518 1.71 3.42 -11.17
N VAL A 519 0.51 3.19 -11.70
CA VAL A 519 0.27 2.28 -12.82
C VAL A 519 -0.54 3.05 -13.86
N PRO A 520 0.13 3.69 -14.81
CA PRO A 520 -0.52 4.57 -15.77
C PRO A 520 -1.72 3.93 -16.45
N ALA A 521 -2.83 4.66 -16.54
CA ALA A 521 -4.09 4.16 -17.11
C ALA A 521 -3.93 3.59 -18.53
N ALA A 522 -2.88 4.02 -19.24
CA ALA A 522 -2.50 3.48 -20.54
C ALA A 522 -2.31 1.96 -20.54
N GLN A 523 -1.83 1.37 -19.44
CA GLN A 523 -1.67 -0.08 -19.31
C GLN A 523 -3.03 -0.80 -19.39
N SER A 524 -4.05 -0.24 -18.76
CA SER A 524 -5.43 -0.74 -18.81
C SER A 524 -6.05 -0.58 -20.20
N TYR A 525 -5.77 0.52 -20.89
CA TYR A 525 -6.22 0.73 -22.29
C TYR A 525 -5.55 -0.26 -23.26
N MET A 526 -4.28 -0.57 -23.05
CA MET A 526 -3.55 -1.56 -23.87
C MET A 526 -4.15 -2.96 -23.70
N LEU A 527 -4.46 -3.37 -22.46
CA LEU A 527 -5.10 -4.65 -22.18
C LEU A 527 -6.49 -4.73 -22.81
N GLU A 528 -7.34 -3.72 -22.59
CA GLU A 528 -8.68 -3.66 -23.16
C GLU A 528 -8.65 -3.78 -24.68
N ARG A 529 -7.83 -2.95 -25.34
CA ARG A 529 -7.71 -2.95 -26.80
C ARG A 529 -7.27 -4.30 -27.36
N GLY A 530 -6.26 -4.94 -26.72
CA GLY A 530 -5.76 -6.25 -27.14
C GLY A 530 -6.83 -7.35 -27.01
N LEU A 531 -7.57 -7.39 -25.91
CA LEU A 531 -8.65 -8.34 -25.69
C LEU A 531 -9.85 -8.08 -26.62
N HIS A 532 -10.22 -6.80 -26.78
CA HIS A 532 -11.30 -6.39 -27.69
C HIS A 532 -11.00 -6.79 -29.15
N PHE A 533 -9.79 -6.50 -29.64
CA PHE A 533 -9.36 -6.89 -30.99
C PHE A 533 -9.43 -8.39 -31.22
N ARG A 534 -9.26 -9.17 -30.15
CA ARG A 534 -9.37 -10.64 -30.19
C ARG A 534 -10.78 -11.18 -29.95
N ASN A 535 -11.78 -10.31 -29.86
CA ASN A 535 -13.16 -10.66 -29.53
C ASN A 535 -13.33 -11.41 -28.21
N ILE A 536 -12.42 -11.15 -27.22
CA ILE A 536 -12.57 -11.66 -25.86
C ILE A 536 -13.50 -10.70 -25.11
N PRO A 537 -14.51 -11.19 -24.38
CA PRO A 537 -15.36 -10.31 -23.58
C PRO A 537 -14.51 -9.47 -22.60
N VAL A 538 -14.58 -8.16 -22.74
CA VAL A 538 -13.83 -7.21 -21.93
C VAL A 538 -14.71 -6.04 -21.54
N LYS A 539 -14.50 -5.50 -20.33
CA LYS A 539 -15.11 -4.26 -19.86
C LYS A 539 -14.09 -3.48 -19.08
N LEU A 540 -13.83 -2.25 -19.51
CA LEU A 540 -12.96 -1.30 -18.80
C LEU A 540 -13.81 -0.21 -18.13
N ILE A 541 -13.54 0.05 -16.84
CA ILE A 541 -14.08 1.19 -16.10
C ILE A 541 -12.91 2.09 -15.69
N THR A 542 -12.97 3.35 -16.06
CA THR A 542 -12.05 4.40 -15.62
C THR A 542 -12.74 5.29 -14.60
N PHE A 543 -12.05 5.60 -13.50
CA PHE A 543 -12.57 6.47 -12.45
C PHE A 543 -12.00 7.89 -12.61
N PRO A 544 -12.83 8.90 -12.96
CA PRO A 544 -12.38 10.26 -13.22
C PRO A 544 -11.71 10.88 -11.99
N LYS A 545 -10.60 11.61 -12.21
CA LYS A 545 -9.83 12.31 -11.17
C LYS A 545 -9.21 11.40 -10.08
N GLU A 546 -9.37 10.09 -10.19
CA GLU A 546 -8.74 9.14 -9.28
C GLU A 546 -7.30 8.84 -9.67
N GLY A 547 -6.43 8.75 -8.66
CA GLY A 547 -5.11 8.16 -8.76
C GLY A 547 -5.14 6.66 -8.46
N HIS A 548 -3.97 6.11 -8.09
CA HIS A 548 -3.82 4.68 -7.83
C HIS A 548 -4.69 4.14 -6.69
N SER A 549 -4.99 4.96 -5.68
CA SER A 549 -5.73 4.51 -4.50
C SER A 549 -7.26 4.54 -4.65
N LEU A 550 -7.82 5.16 -5.67
CA LEU A 550 -9.27 5.35 -5.88
C LEU A 550 -10.02 5.87 -4.62
N ARG A 551 -9.38 6.78 -3.85
CA ARG A 551 -9.89 7.23 -2.54
C ARG A 551 -10.52 8.61 -2.56
N ASN A 552 -10.48 9.32 -3.69
CA ASN A 552 -11.01 10.68 -3.77
C ASN A 552 -12.55 10.70 -3.70
N ASN A 553 -13.21 9.62 -4.14
CA ASN A 553 -14.65 9.49 -4.08
C ASN A 553 -15.05 8.08 -3.57
N PRO A 554 -15.70 7.98 -2.38
CA PRO A 554 -16.12 6.68 -1.81
C PRO A 554 -17.05 5.85 -2.72
N TRP A 555 -17.80 6.52 -3.61
CA TRP A 555 -18.67 5.84 -4.58
C TRP A 555 -17.87 4.99 -5.59
N HIS A 556 -16.63 5.35 -5.87
CA HIS A 556 -15.80 4.62 -6.82
C HIS A 556 -15.50 3.21 -6.33
N GLY A 557 -15.15 3.05 -5.05
CA GLY A 557 -14.98 1.73 -4.43
C GLY A 557 -16.26 0.88 -4.50
N LYS A 558 -17.41 1.47 -4.18
CA LYS A 558 -18.71 0.80 -4.26
C LYS A 558 -19.05 0.36 -5.69
N ILE A 559 -18.79 1.23 -6.68
CA ILE A 559 -19.04 0.91 -8.09
C ILE A 559 -18.09 -0.21 -8.55
N LYS A 560 -16.81 -0.13 -8.19
CA LYS A 560 -15.82 -1.18 -8.49
C LYS A 560 -16.33 -2.54 -8.03
N VAL A 561 -16.59 -2.70 -6.76
CA VAL A 561 -17.03 -3.97 -6.16
C VAL A 561 -18.32 -4.49 -6.82
N ARG A 562 -19.31 -3.62 -7.01
CA ARG A 562 -20.59 -3.98 -7.66
C ARG A 562 -20.38 -4.52 -9.07
N GLU A 563 -19.57 -3.86 -9.88
CA GLU A 563 -19.39 -4.24 -11.28
C GLU A 563 -18.49 -5.48 -11.43
N GLU A 564 -17.50 -5.65 -10.56
CA GLU A 564 -16.70 -6.87 -10.47
C GLU A 564 -17.56 -8.08 -10.06
N LEU A 565 -18.44 -7.91 -9.06
CA LEU A 565 -19.38 -8.97 -8.66
C LEU A 565 -20.33 -9.37 -9.80
N LYS A 566 -20.90 -8.39 -10.52
CA LYS A 566 -21.73 -8.67 -11.70
C LYS A 566 -20.94 -9.44 -12.78
N TRP A 567 -19.65 -9.13 -12.94
CA TRP A 567 -18.79 -9.81 -13.89
C TRP A 567 -18.60 -11.27 -13.52
N LEU A 568 -18.31 -11.57 -12.26
CA LEU A 568 -18.21 -12.93 -11.75
C LEU A 568 -19.54 -13.70 -11.88
N GLN A 569 -20.68 -13.07 -11.59
CA GLN A 569 -22.00 -13.68 -11.77
C GLN A 569 -22.27 -14.03 -13.23
N LYS A 570 -21.83 -13.19 -14.16
CA LYS A 570 -22.04 -13.41 -15.59
C LYS A 570 -21.14 -14.49 -16.18
N TYR A 571 -19.85 -14.51 -15.81
CA TYR A 571 -18.85 -15.33 -16.48
C TYR A 571 -18.27 -16.45 -15.62
N GLY A 572 -18.32 -16.34 -14.30
CA GLY A 572 -17.60 -17.22 -13.39
C GLY A 572 -17.99 -18.71 -13.43
N ASN A 573 -19.13 -19.04 -14.03
CA ASN A 573 -19.60 -20.42 -14.16
C ASN A 573 -19.56 -20.94 -15.62
N GLN A 574 -18.92 -20.22 -16.54
CA GLN A 574 -18.92 -20.55 -17.98
C GLN A 574 -17.48 -20.77 -18.45
N SER A 575 -17.22 -21.85 -19.18
CA SER A 575 -15.88 -22.09 -19.73
C SER A 575 -15.47 -20.97 -20.71
N CYS A 576 -14.24 -20.49 -20.59
CA CYS A 576 -13.73 -19.45 -21.48
C CYS A 576 -13.72 -19.87 -22.96
N THR A 577 -13.57 -21.15 -23.25
CA THR A 577 -13.59 -21.69 -24.65
C THR A 577 -14.96 -21.58 -25.32
N GLN A 578 -16.05 -21.64 -24.55
CA GLN A 578 -17.42 -21.50 -25.10
C GLN A 578 -17.68 -20.09 -25.63
N HIS A 579 -17.06 -19.06 -25.04
CA HIS A 579 -17.24 -17.69 -25.52
C HIS A 579 -16.53 -17.42 -26.84
N VAL A 580 -15.36 -18.01 -27.06
CA VAL A 580 -14.62 -17.86 -28.33
C VAL A 580 -15.36 -18.51 -29.46
N GLU A 581 -16.00 -19.68 -29.26
CA GLU A 581 -16.79 -20.37 -30.29
C GLU A 581 -18.08 -19.62 -30.61
N SER A 582 -18.78 -19.07 -29.62
CA SER A 582 -20.01 -18.30 -29.82
C SER A 582 -19.77 -16.99 -30.58
N THR A 583 -18.70 -16.28 -30.28
CA THR A 583 -18.31 -15.04 -30.98
C THR A 583 -17.81 -15.33 -32.40
N ARG A 584 -17.07 -16.43 -32.63
CA ARG A 584 -16.61 -16.85 -33.93
C ARG A 584 -17.78 -17.23 -34.85
N ASN A 585 -18.78 -17.93 -34.31
CA ASN A 585 -20.01 -18.27 -35.04
C ASN A 585 -20.85 -17.02 -35.33
N HIS A 586 -20.83 -16.01 -34.47
CA HIS A 586 -21.54 -14.75 -34.70
C HIS A 586 -20.86 -13.90 -35.77
N SER A 587 -19.52 -13.79 -35.77
CA SER A 587 -18.75 -13.08 -36.79
C SER A 587 -18.86 -13.76 -38.17
N ILE A 588 -18.81 -15.08 -38.23
CA ILE A 588 -19.01 -15.84 -39.49
C ILE A 588 -20.43 -15.62 -40.01
N ARG A 589 -21.45 -15.58 -39.14
CA ARG A 589 -22.82 -15.24 -39.56
C ARG A 589 -22.94 -13.81 -40.06
N GLN A 590 -22.30 -12.83 -39.42
CA GLN A 590 -22.28 -11.45 -39.88
C GLN A 590 -21.53 -11.30 -41.21
N GLU A 591 -20.35 -11.90 -41.37
CA GLU A 591 -19.63 -11.90 -42.64
C GLU A 591 -20.43 -12.57 -43.76
N LEU A 592 -21.08 -13.70 -43.50
CA LEU A 592 -21.98 -14.33 -44.48
C LEU A 592 -23.17 -13.43 -44.79
N THR A 593 -23.74 -12.72 -43.82
CA THR A 593 -24.83 -11.78 -44.04
C THR A 593 -24.37 -10.57 -44.87
N TYR A 594 -23.16 -10.03 -44.62
CA TYR A 594 -22.57 -8.99 -45.45
C TYR A 594 -22.22 -9.48 -46.85
N TYR A 595 -21.70 -10.68 -47.01
CA TYR A 595 -21.45 -11.30 -48.32
C TYR A 595 -22.75 -11.52 -49.10
N PHE A 596 -23.81 -11.98 -48.43
CA PHE A 596 -25.13 -12.14 -49.06
C PHE A 596 -25.77 -10.81 -49.44
N LEU A 597 -25.66 -9.78 -48.60
CA LEU A 597 -26.10 -8.41 -48.92
C LEU A 597 -25.27 -7.79 -50.06
N PHE A 598 -23.95 -8.00 -50.08
CA PHE A 598 -23.09 -7.52 -51.16
C PHE A 598 -23.41 -8.22 -52.51
N LEU A 599 -23.63 -9.52 -52.51
CA LEU A 599 -24.09 -10.27 -53.70
C LEU A 599 -25.48 -9.83 -54.15
N PHE A 600 -26.39 -9.49 -53.24
CA PHE A 600 -27.73 -9.01 -53.58
C PHE A 600 -27.71 -7.62 -54.25
N PHE A 601 -26.78 -6.74 -53.82
CA PHE A 601 -26.59 -5.41 -54.43
C PHE A 601 -25.85 -5.44 -55.77
N PHE A 602 -25.12 -6.50 -56.10
CA PHE A 602 -24.44 -6.63 -57.40
C PHE A 602 -25.25 -7.42 -58.45
N ILE A 603 -26.35 -8.08 -58.06
CA ILE A 603 -27.21 -8.87 -58.98
C ILE A 603 -28.52 -8.13 -59.32
N MET A 604 -28.85 -7.03 -58.63
CA MET A 604 -29.88 -6.09 -59.04
C MET A 604 -29.25 -4.88 -59.76
#